data_6312d49b32aa9d7508dc562c977837c9
#
_entry.id   6312d49b32aa9d7508dc562c977837c9
#
_cell.length_a   1.000
_cell.length_b   1.000
_cell.length_c   1.000
_cell.angle_alpha   90.00
_cell.angle_beta   90.00
_cell.angle_gamma   90.00
#
_symmetry.space_group_name_H-M   'P 1'
#
loop_
_entity.id
_entity.type
_entity.pdbx_description
1 polymer ?
#
loop_
_entity_poly.entity_id
_entity_poly.type
_entity_poly.pdbx_seq_one_letter_code
_entity_poly.pdbx_strand_id
1 'polypeptide(L)'
;MGKNNIIKSLSRVIANISLHKLIVIHTNRPESRHFLESEIIEYRSLAYAKSQEFNWNDADKELIKNLSLKFLKNMRENKYQDISFSDKEAEKVVLDTIKSLLG
;
A
#
# COMPACT_ATOMS: atom_id res chain seq x y z
N MET A 1 10.25 -20.72 5.22
CA MET A 1 9.29 -19.62 5.06
C MET A 1 8.62 -19.71 3.73
N GLY A 2 7.30 -19.69 3.74
CA GLY A 2 6.54 -19.85 2.52
C GLY A 2 6.20 -18.53 1.85
N LYS A 3 5.80 -18.65 0.59
CA LYS A 3 5.31 -17.53 -0.22
C LYS A 3 4.18 -16.77 0.47
N ASN A 4 3.32 -17.46 1.23
CA ASN A 4 2.20 -16.86 1.94
C ASN A 4 2.64 -15.81 2.97
N ASN A 5 3.76 -16.04 3.66
CA ASN A 5 4.29 -15.07 4.62
C ASN A 5 4.80 -13.81 3.90
N ILE A 6 5.43 -13.99 2.74
CA ILE A 6 5.89 -12.87 1.92
C ILE A 6 4.70 -12.09 1.36
N ILE A 7 3.66 -12.78 0.90
CA ILE A 7 2.43 -12.15 0.42
C ILE A 7 1.83 -11.26 1.51
N LYS A 8 1.72 -11.77 2.73
CA LYS A 8 1.16 -11.02 3.86
C LYS A 8 2.01 -9.79 4.19
N SER A 9 3.33 -9.97 4.26
CA SER A 9 4.27 -8.89 4.54
C SER A 9 4.26 -7.83 3.45
N LEU A 10 4.28 -8.24 2.20
CA LEU A 10 4.23 -7.36 1.04
C LEU A 10 2.91 -6.58 1.00
N SER A 11 1.79 -7.24 1.27
CA SER A 11 0.47 -6.62 1.30
C SER A 11 0.39 -5.52 2.37
N ARG A 12 1.02 -5.75 3.53
CA ARG A 12 1.07 -4.75 4.60
C ARG A 12 1.87 -3.52 4.18
N VAL A 13 3.00 -3.71 3.51
CA VAL A 13 3.81 -2.60 3.01
C VAL A 13 3.06 -1.84 1.92
N ILE A 14 2.40 -2.54 1.01
CA ILE A 14 1.57 -1.92 -0.04
C ILE A 14 0.45 -1.10 0.59
N ALA A 15 -0.18 -1.60 1.65
CA ALA A 15 -1.22 -0.85 2.38
C ALA A 15 -0.66 0.44 2.98
N ASN A 16 0.55 0.39 3.56
CA ASN A 16 1.22 1.59 4.09
C ASN A 16 1.51 2.61 2.99
N ILE A 17 2.04 2.17 1.85
CA ILE A 17 2.30 3.04 0.70
C ILE A 17 0.99 3.69 0.24
N SER A 18 -0.06 2.90 0.10
CA SER A 18 -1.36 3.37 -0.37
C SER A 18 -1.96 4.39 0.59
N LEU A 19 -1.87 4.13 1.88
CA LEU A 19 -2.35 5.05 2.91
C LEU A 19 -1.62 6.39 2.83
N HIS A 20 -0.28 6.35 2.73
CA HIS A 20 0.52 7.57 2.63
C HIS A 20 0.19 8.37 1.37
N LYS A 21 -0.05 7.68 0.25
CA LYS A 21 -0.48 8.34 -0.99
C LYS A 21 -1.83 9.03 -0.81
N LEU A 22 -2.77 8.38 -0.14
CA LEU A 22 -4.09 8.95 0.13
C LEU A 22 -4.01 10.16 1.06
N ILE A 23 -3.14 10.09 2.08
CA ILE A 23 -2.91 11.22 2.98
C ILE A 23 -2.33 12.40 2.19
N VAL A 24 -1.36 12.16 1.31
CA VAL A 24 -0.78 13.22 0.47
C VAL A 24 -1.84 13.89 -0.38
N ILE A 25 -2.73 13.10 -0.99
CA ILE A 25 -3.81 13.63 -1.83
C ILE A 25 -4.77 14.52 -1.03
N HIS A 26 -5.08 14.12 0.20
CA HIS A 26 -6.11 14.76 1.01
C HIS A 26 -5.58 15.74 2.06
N THR A 27 -4.27 15.87 2.22
CA THR A 27 -3.69 16.76 3.22
C THR A 27 -3.66 18.20 2.73
N ASN A 28 -3.91 19.14 3.66
CA ASN A 28 -3.80 20.57 3.41
C ASN A 28 -2.49 21.17 3.95
N ARG A 29 -1.57 20.32 4.44
CA ARG A 29 -0.31 20.76 5.06
C ARG A 29 0.88 20.44 4.16
N PRO A 30 1.47 21.43 3.48
CA PRO A 30 2.60 21.20 2.56
C PRO A 30 3.83 20.56 3.22
N GLU A 31 4.14 20.93 4.45
CA GLU A 31 5.29 20.39 5.18
C GLU A 31 5.12 18.89 5.49
N SER A 32 3.90 18.48 5.84
CA SER A 32 3.58 17.08 6.09
C SER A 32 3.65 16.26 4.81
N ARG A 33 3.30 16.87 3.69
CA ARG A 33 3.33 16.23 2.39
C ARG A 33 4.75 15.77 2.02
N HIS A 34 5.74 16.62 2.23
CA HIS A 34 7.14 16.28 1.93
C HIS A 34 7.62 15.08 2.76
N PHE A 35 7.30 15.07 4.05
CA PHE A 35 7.63 13.98 4.95
C PHE A 35 6.99 12.66 4.51
N LEU A 36 5.70 12.72 4.16
CA LEU A 36 4.95 11.54 3.71
C LEU A 36 5.50 10.99 2.39
N GLU A 37 5.88 11.86 1.47
CA GLU A 37 6.48 11.45 0.20
C GLU A 37 7.82 10.73 0.43
N SER A 38 8.61 11.19 1.38
CA SER A 38 9.88 10.52 1.75
C SER A 38 9.61 9.11 2.30
N GLU A 39 8.60 8.94 3.13
CA GLU A 39 8.22 7.63 3.66
C GLU A 39 7.72 6.70 2.56
N ILE A 40 7.00 7.22 1.58
CA ILE A 40 6.54 6.43 0.43
C ILE A 40 7.75 5.84 -0.30
N ILE A 41 8.79 6.63 -0.52
CA ILE A 41 10.01 6.17 -1.19
C ILE A 41 10.67 5.04 -0.40
N GLU A 42 10.77 5.16 0.93
CA GLU A 42 11.34 4.12 1.79
C GLU A 42 10.54 2.82 1.72
N TYR A 43 9.23 2.92 1.85
CA TYR A 43 8.35 1.74 1.79
C TYR A 43 8.38 1.08 0.41
N ARG A 44 8.49 1.87 -0.65
CA ARG A 44 8.61 1.31 -2.01
C ARG A 44 9.89 0.50 -2.16
N SER A 45 10.99 0.95 -1.61
CA SER A 45 12.25 0.21 -1.64
C SER A 45 12.12 -1.14 -0.93
N LEU A 46 11.47 -1.16 0.22
CA LEU A 46 11.19 -2.40 0.96
C LEU A 46 10.29 -3.36 0.17
N ALA A 47 9.22 -2.83 -0.39
CA ALA A 47 8.27 -3.62 -1.17
C ALA A 47 8.92 -4.19 -2.42
N TYR A 48 9.74 -3.41 -3.09
CA TYR A 48 10.47 -3.85 -4.27
C TYR A 48 11.41 -5.01 -3.94
N ALA A 49 12.17 -4.91 -2.86
CA ALA A 49 13.06 -5.97 -2.42
C ALA A 49 12.29 -7.27 -2.15
N LYS A 50 11.15 -7.18 -1.48
CA LYS A 50 10.28 -8.33 -1.22
C LYS A 50 9.70 -8.92 -2.50
N SER A 51 9.33 -8.06 -3.45
CA SER A 51 8.72 -8.49 -4.71
C SER A 51 9.68 -9.28 -5.61
N GLN A 52 10.99 -9.11 -5.42
CA GLN A 52 12.00 -9.81 -6.21
C GLN A 52 12.23 -11.26 -5.77
N GLU A 53 11.69 -11.67 -4.64
CA GLU A 53 11.90 -13.01 -4.09
C GLU A 53 11.12 -14.09 -4.82
N PHE A 54 10.01 -13.74 -5.47
CA PHE A 54 9.12 -14.69 -6.11
C PHE A 54 8.56 -14.15 -7.42
N ASN A 55 8.12 -15.06 -8.29
CA ASN A 55 7.31 -14.71 -9.45
C ASN A 55 5.85 -14.66 -9.02
N TRP A 56 5.15 -13.64 -9.48
CA TRP A 56 3.77 -13.36 -9.07
C TRP A 56 2.81 -13.63 -10.23
N ASN A 57 1.89 -14.58 -10.03
CA ASN A 57 0.83 -14.85 -10.99
C ASN A 57 -0.40 -13.99 -10.68
N ASP A 58 -1.43 -14.07 -11.53
CA ASP A 58 -2.64 -13.26 -11.35
C ASP A 58 -3.38 -13.55 -10.03
N ALA A 59 -3.40 -14.82 -9.63
CA ALA A 59 -4.02 -15.21 -8.35
C ALA A 59 -3.28 -14.60 -7.16
N ASP A 60 -1.95 -14.58 -7.21
CA ASP A 60 -1.12 -13.95 -6.17
C ASP A 60 -1.40 -12.46 -6.08
N LYS A 61 -1.48 -11.77 -7.21
CA LYS A 61 -1.73 -10.33 -7.27
C LYS A 61 -3.13 -10.00 -6.74
N GLU A 62 -4.11 -10.82 -7.04
CA GLU A 62 -5.47 -10.65 -6.51
C GLU A 62 -5.50 -10.82 -4.99
N LEU A 63 -4.80 -11.79 -4.46
CA LEU A 63 -4.68 -12.00 -3.02
C LEU A 63 -3.98 -10.81 -2.35
N ILE A 64 -2.89 -10.33 -2.94
CA ILE A 64 -2.16 -9.16 -2.45
C ILE A 64 -3.08 -7.94 -2.44
N LYS A 65 -3.85 -7.74 -3.50
CA LYS A 65 -4.82 -6.63 -3.58
C LYS A 65 -5.83 -6.71 -2.43
N ASN A 66 -6.44 -7.86 -2.23
CA ASN A 66 -7.47 -8.04 -1.20
C ASN A 66 -6.91 -7.84 0.22
N LEU A 67 -5.73 -8.38 0.49
CA LEU A 67 -5.08 -8.21 1.79
C LEU A 67 -4.65 -6.76 2.01
N SER A 68 -4.13 -6.10 0.98
CA SER A 68 -3.72 -4.70 1.07
C SER A 68 -4.92 -3.80 1.39
N LEU A 69 -6.06 -4.03 0.75
CA LEU A 69 -7.28 -3.29 1.02
C LEU A 69 -7.77 -3.51 2.45
N LYS A 70 -7.70 -4.74 2.93
CA LYS A 70 -8.08 -5.08 4.30
C LYS A 70 -7.19 -4.34 5.32
N PHE A 71 -5.88 -4.37 5.12
CA PHE A 71 -4.94 -3.67 6.01
C PHE A 71 -5.15 -2.16 5.95
N LEU A 72 -5.40 -1.62 4.76
CA LEU A 72 -5.64 -0.20 4.57
C LEU A 72 -6.87 0.27 5.36
N LYS A 73 -7.97 -0.48 5.29
CA LYS A 73 -9.18 -0.17 6.05
C LYS A 73 -8.93 -0.21 7.55
N ASN A 74 -8.19 -1.20 8.03
CA ASN A 74 -7.86 -1.32 9.45
C ASN A 74 -7.01 -0.14 9.92
N MET A 75 -6.04 0.29 9.14
CA MET A 75 -5.19 1.43 9.47
C MET A 75 -6.00 2.71 9.55
N ARG A 76 -6.91 2.92 8.60
CA ARG A 76 -7.78 4.10 8.58
C ARG A 76 -8.65 4.16 9.83
N GLU A 77 -9.30 3.04 10.16
CA GLU A 77 -10.21 2.97 11.31
C GLU A 77 -9.49 3.19 12.64
N ASN A 78 -8.24 2.74 12.75
CA ASN A 78 -7.51 2.76 14.02
C ASN A 78 -6.67 4.03 14.23
N LYS A 79 -6.14 4.63 13.14
CA LYS A 79 -5.16 5.72 13.26
C LYS A 79 -5.51 6.99 12.52
N TYR A 80 -6.30 6.92 11.46
CA TYR A 80 -6.50 8.04 10.53
C TYR A 80 -7.99 8.27 10.24
N GLN A 81 -8.77 8.36 11.31
CA GLN A 81 -10.23 8.53 11.20
C GLN A 81 -10.65 9.86 10.58
N ASP A 82 -9.78 10.86 10.63
CA ASP A 82 -10.01 12.18 10.06
C ASP A 82 -9.81 12.23 8.53
N ILE A 83 -9.22 11.19 7.95
CA ILE A 83 -9.00 11.10 6.51
C ILE A 83 -10.11 10.29 5.89
N SER A 84 -10.82 10.92 4.95
CA SER A 84 -11.93 10.27 4.26
C SER A 84 -11.58 9.98 2.81
N PHE A 85 -11.72 8.74 2.41
CA PHE A 85 -11.60 8.32 1.02
C PHE A 85 -12.60 7.21 0.73
N SER A 86 -13.05 7.14 -0.52
CA SER A 86 -14.00 6.10 -0.93
C SER A 86 -13.29 4.76 -1.13
N ASP A 87 -14.05 3.67 -1.09
CA ASP A 87 -13.52 2.35 -1.39
C ASP A 87 -12.94 2.29 -2.81
N LYS A 88 -13.56 3.00 -3.74
CA LYS A 88 -13.11 3.08 -5.13
C LYS A 88 -11.75 3.75 -5.25
N GLU A 89 -11.55 4.83 -4.52
CA GLU A 89 -10.29 5.56 -4.48
C GLU A 89 -9.19 4.69 -3.86
N ALA A 90 -9.49 4.02 -2.77
CA ALA A 90 -8.58 3.09 -2.09
C ALA A 90 -8.15 1.96 -3.04
N GLU A 91 -9.11 1.36 -3.73
CA GLU A 91 -8.84 0.29 -4.69
C GLU A 91 -7.93 0.76 -5.82
N LYS A 92 -8.19 1.94 -6.37
CA LYS A 92 -7.37 2.52 -7.43
C LYS A 92 -5.92 2.70 -6.99
N VAL A 93 -5.71 3.27 -5.81
CA VAL A 93 -4.36 3.53 -5.28
C VAL A 93 -3.63 2.22 -5.02
N VAL A 94 -4.30 1.23 -4.45
CA VAL A 94 -3.73 -0.10 -4.20
C VAL A 94 -3.34 -0.77 -5.51
N LEU A 95 -4.23 -0.76 -6.51
CA LEU A 95 -3.95 -1.35 -7.82
C LEU A 95 -2.78 -0.67 -8.53
N ASP A 96 -2.73 0.66 -8.49
CA ASP A 96 -1.62 1.42 -9.08
C ASP A 96 -0.29 1.04 -8.41
N THR A 97 -0.30 0.89 -7.10
CA THR A 97 0.89 0.50 -6.33
C THR A 97 1.35 -0.91 -6.70
N ILE A 98 0.43 -1.86 -6.77
CA ILE A 98 0.73 -3.24 -7.18
C ILE A 98 1.31 -3.28 -8.59
N LYS A 99 0.69 -2.58 -9.51
CA LYS A 99 1.15 -2.51 -10.90
C LYS A 99 2.55 -1.93 -11.00
N SER A 100 2.83 -0.91 -10.23
CA SER A 100 4.14 -0.27 -10.18
C SER A 100 5.25 -1.20 -9.66
N LEU A 101 4.92 -2.07 -8.71
CA LEU A 101 5.88 -2.94 -8.03
C LEU A 101 5.98 -4.34 -8.62
N LEU A 102 4.85 -4.89 -9.05
CA LEU A 102 4.78 -6.29 -9.49
C LEU A 102 4.55 -6.45 -10.99
N GLY A 103 4.25 -5.37 -11.68
CA GLY A 103 4.02 -5.40 -13.13
C GLY A 103 2.59 -5.65 -13.56
#